data_bf1b1ea136a42f93b3a9bf9fc62e62b8
#
_entry.id   bf1b1ea136a42f93b3a9bf9fc62e62b8
#
_cell.length_a   1.000
_cell.length_b   1.000
_cell.length_c   1.000
_cell.angle_alpha   90.00
_cell.angle_beta   90.00
_cell.angle_gamma   90.00
#
_symmetry.space_group_name_H-M   'P 1'
#
loop_
_entity.id
_entity.type
_entity.pdbx_description
1 polymer ?
#
loop_
_entity_poly.entity_id
_entity_poly.type
_entity_poly.pdbx_seq_one_letter_code
_entity_poly.pdbx_strand_id
1 'polypeptide(L)'
;MSNLLGTRMASHDLLRGLTLLESGDWHGAHAIAQADTSDLGSWLHGIVHLVESDQANSMHWYRRAGRSFPGMSAAASEIAALRAELSAPR
;
A
#
# COMPACT_ATOMS: atom_id res chain seq x y z
N MET A 1 -25.54 -1.54 -0.32
CA MET A 1 -25.50 -0.72 -1.51
C MET A 1 -24.24 0.07 -1.62
N SER A 2 -23.95 0.84 -0.60
CA SER A 2 -22.77 1.68 -0.64
C SER A 2 -21.46 0.87 -0.57
N ASN A 3 -21.52 -0.39 -0.17
CA ASN A 3 -20.30 -1.18 0.04
C ASN A 3 -19.51 -1.38 -1.24
N LEU A 4 -20.19 -1.66 -2.34
CA LEU A 4 -19.49 -1.84 -3.62
C LEU A 4 -18.79 -0.56 -4.05
N LEU A 5 -19.49 0.56 -3.93
CA LEU A 5 -18.91 1.84 -4.29
C LEU A 5 -17.77 2.21 -3.36
N GLY A 6 -17.94 1.98 -2.06
CA GLY A 6 -16.88 2.24 -1.08
C GLY A 6 -15.65 1.40 -1.33
N THR A 7 -15.83 0.10 -1.61
CA THR A 7 -14.70 -0.79 -1.91
C THR A 7 -13.97 -0.34 -3.16
N ARG A 8 -14.73 0.03 -4.21
CA ARG A 8 -14.15 0.50 -5.46
C ARG A 8 -13.35 1.78 -5.26
N MET A 9 -13.87 2.69 -4.44
CA MET A 9 -13.19 3.95 -4.17
C MET A 9 -11.91 3.70 -3.36
N ALA A 10 -11.95 2.78 -2.40
CA ALA A 10 -10.77 2.44 -1.63
C ALA A 10 -9.67 1.87 -2.50
N SER A 11 -10.01 0.95 -3.42
CA SER A 11 -9.03 0.39 -4.36
C SER A 11 -8.45 1.47 -5.25
N HIS A 12 -9.29 2.39 -5.73
CA HIS A 12 -8.85 3.49 -6.56
C HIS A 12 -7.88 4.41 -5.80
N ASP A 13 -8.20 4.68 -4.53
CA ASP A 13 -7.33 5.51 -3.70
C ASP A 13 -5.98 4.83 -3.47
N LEU A 14 -5.97 3.52 -3.22
CA LEU A 14 -4.71 2.80 -3.02
C LEU A 14 -3.87 2.78 -4.29
N LEU A 15 -4.51 2.64 -5.47
CA LEU A 15 -3.80 2.73 -6.74
C LEU A 15 -3.18 4.12 -6.90
N ARG A 16 -3.91 5.16 -6.53
CA ARG A 16 -3.37 6.51 -6.57
C ARG A 16 -2.19 6.67 -5.62
N GLY A 17 -2.29 6.05 -4.45
CA GLY A 17 -1.18 6.05 -3.49
C GLY A 17 0.09 5.44 -4.07
N LEU A 18 -0.04 4.33 -4.80
CA LEU A 18 1.10 3.72 -5.47
C LEU A 18 1.70 4.65 -6.52
N THR A 19 0.85 5.30 -7.31
CA THR A 19 1.31 6.24 -8.33
C THR A 19 2.06 7.41 -7.70
N LEU A 20 1.53 7.95 -6.60
CA LEU A 20 2.20 9.04 -5.87
C LEU A 20 3.55 8.57 -5.34
N LEU A 21 3.60 7.36 -4.80
CA LEU A 21 4.86 6.82 -4.26
C LEU A 21 5.91 6.69 -5.36
N GLU A 22 5.51 6.20 -6.53
CA GLU A 22 6.42 6.06 -7.66
C GLU A 22 6.91 7.41 -8.18
N SER A 23 6.10 8.45 -8.05
CA SER A 23 6.47 9.80 -8.48
C SER A 23 7.29 10.56 -7.44
N GLY A 24 7.53 9.94 -6.29
CA GLY A 24 8.31 10.58 -5.24
C GLY A 24 7.49 11.36 -4.24
N ASP A 25 6.16 11.32 -4.32
CA ASP A 25 5.30 12.00 -3.34
C ASP A 25 5.02 11.05 -2.18
N TRP A 26 6.00 10.92 -1.31
CA TRP A 26 5.90 10.04 -0.16
C TRP A 26 4.77 10.47 0.79
N HIS A 27 4.65 11.78 1.03
CA HIS A 27 3.63 12.30 1.96
C HIS A 27 2.23 11.97 1.48
N GLY A 28 1.97 12.14 0.19
CA GLY A 28 0.66 11.83 -0.38
C GLY A 28 0.33 10.36 -0.28
N ALA A 29 1.30 9.51 -0.60
CA ALA A 29 1.11 8.07 -0.50
C ALA A 29 0.86 7.64 0.95
N HIS A 30 1.62 8.19 1.89
CA HIS A 30 1.48 7.87 3.30
C HIS A 30 0.09 8.27 3.82
N ALA A 31 -0.39 9.45 3.42
CA ALA A 31 -1.70 9.92 3.86
C ALA A 31 -2.82 8.97 3.40
N ILE A 32 -2.73 8.49 2.17
CA ILE A 32 -3.70 7.54 1.65
C ILE A 32 -3.64 6.22 2.43
N ALA A 33 -2.45 5.71 2.64
CA ALA A 33 -2.27 4.45 3.36
C ALA A 33 -2.77 4.57 4.80
N GLN A 34 -2.47 5.67 5.45
CA GLN A 34 -2.84 5.89 6.83
C GLN A 34 -4.36 5.96 7.02
N ALA A 35 -5.08 6.42 6.02
CA ALA A 35 -6.53 6.54 6.08
C ALA A 35 -7.24 5.22 5.81
N ASP A 36 -6.53 4.19 5.35
CA ASP A 36 -7.14 2.91 4.96
C ASP A 36 -6.63 1.81 5.90
N THR A 37 -7.50 1.33 6.80
CA THR A 37 -7.14 0.34 7.81
C THR A 37 -7.27 -1.10 7.33
N SER A 38 -7.60 -1.31 6.06
CA SER A 38 -7.70 -2.67 5.49
C SER A 38 -6.32 -3.31 5.38
N ASP A 39 -6.32 -4.62 5.11
CA ASP A 39 -5.06 -5.33 4.90
C ASP A 39 -4.31 -4.76 3.70
N LEU A 40 -5.00 -4.41 2.63
CA LEU A 40 -4.35 -3.81 1.45
C LEU A 40 -3.81 -2.42 1.76
N GLY A 41 -4.54 -1.63 2.56
CA GLY A 41 -4.07 -0.33 3.01
C GLY A 41 -2.82 -0.47 3.88
N SER A 42 -2.81 -1.44 4.78
CA SER A 42 -1.65 -1.73 5.62
C SER A 42 -0.46 -2.19 4.78
N TRP A 43 -0.71 -2.95 3.72
CA TRP A 43 0.35 -3.37 2.81
C TRP A 43 0.97 -2.15 2.12
N LEU A 44 0.14 -1.24 1.59
CA LEU A 44 0.66 0.00 1.02
C LEU A 44 1.48 0.77 2.04
N HIS A 45 1.00 0.85 3.28
CA HIS A 45 1.70 1.54 4.35
C HIS A 45 3.10 0.97 4.57
N GLY A 46 3.19 -0.38 4.57
CA GLY A 46 4.48 -1.05 4.68
C GLY A 46 5.41 -0.71 3.52
N ILE A 47 4.87 -0.64 2.30
CA ILE A 47 5.66 -0.29 1.13
C ILE A 47 6.16 1.15 1.22
N VAL A 48 5.31 2.07 1.70
CA VAL A 48 5.74 3.46 1.88
C VAL A 48 6.97 3.52 2.78
N HIS A 49 6.97 2.78 3.88
CA HIS A 49 8.11 2.78 4.79
C HIS A 49 9.32 2.04 4.21
N LEU A 50 9.13 1.08 3.30
CA LEU A 50 10.25 0.50 2.55
C LEU A 50 10.96 1.58 1.73
N VAL A 51 10.19 2.37 1.00
CA VAL A 51 10.74 3.44 0.17
C VAL A 51 11.48 4.47 1.03
N GLU A 52 10.97 4.70 2.22
CA GLU A 52 11.53 5.65 3.17
C GLU A 52 12.75 5.10 3.91
N SER A 53 13.05 3.83 3.74
CA SER A 53 14.13 3.13 4.43
C SER A 53 13.92 3.02 5.94
N ASP A 54 12.66 2.93 6.35
CA ASP A 54 12.28 2.78 7.75
C ASP A 54 11.87 1.33 7.99
N GLN A 55 12.86 0.50 8.29
CA GLN A 55 12.65 -0.94 8.40
C GLN A 55 11.67 -1.30 9.51
N ALA A 56 11.80 -0.70 10.68
CA ALA A 56 10.96 -1.05 11.83
C ALA A 56 9.48 -0.77 11.54
N ASN A 57 9.17 0.40 10.98
CA ASN A 57 7.80 0.73 10.64
C ASN A 57 7.29 -0.14 9.48
N SER A 58 8.13 -0.41 8.49
CA SER A 58 7.72 -1.28 7.40
C SER A 58 7.33 -2.66 7.91
N MET A 59 8.16 -3.24 8.77
CA MET A 59 7.86 -4.56 9.35
C MET A 59 6.55 -4.55 10.14
N HIS A 60 6.31 -3.48 10.88
CA HIS A 60 5.07 -3.34 11.64
C HIS A 60 3.84 -3.41 10.72
N TRP A 61 3.88 -2.65 9.61
CA TRP A 61 2.72 -2.59 8.72
C TRP A 61 2.54 -3.87 7.89
N TYR A 62 3.66 -4.53 7.52
CA TYR A 62 3.56 -5.83 6.87
C TYR A 62 2.90 -6.85 7.80
N ARG A 63 3.24 -6.82 9.09
CA ARG A 63 2.61 -7.70 10.05
C ARG A 63 1.11 -7.43 10.14
N ARG A 64 0.73 -6.17 10.19
CA ARG A 64 -0.69 -5.82 10.22
C ARG A 64 -1.42 -6.22 8.94
N ALA A 65 -0.74 -6.22 7.83
CA ALA A 65 -1.31 -6.66 6.56
C ALA A 65 -1.42 -8.18 6.45
N GLY A 66 -0.85 -8.90 7.42
CA GLY A 66 -0.84 -10.36 7.36
C GLY A 66 0.15 -10.90 6.35
N ARG A 67 1.22 -10.16 6.06
CA ARG A 67 2.19 -10.52 5.03
C ARG A 67 3.59 -10.60 5.61
N SER A 68 4.38 -11.51 5.04
CA SER A 68 5.79 -11.62 5.40
C SER A 68 6.55 -10.38 4.93
N PHE A 69 7.47 -9.90 5.76
CA PHE A 69 8.30 -8.77 5.39
C PHE A 69 9.24 -9.18 4.25
N PRO A 70 9.24 -8.47 3.12
CA PRO A 70 9.96 -8.92 1.92
C PRO A 70 11.42 -8.50 1.86
N GLY A 71 11.89 -7.70 2.83
CA GLY A 71 13.25 -7.16 2.81
C GLY A 71 13.28 -5.74 2.29
N MET A 72 14.32 -5.00 2.66
CA MET A 72 14.37 -3.56 2.38
C MET A 72 14.59 -3.21 0.91
N SER A 73 15.05 -4.16 0.09
CA SER A 73 15.28 -3.88 -1.31
C SER A 73 14.10 -4.23 -2.21
N ALA A 74 12.95 -4.59 -1.62
CA ALA A 74 11.83 -5.14 -2.37
C ALA A 74 10.79 -4.12 -2.83
N ALA A 75 11.04 -2.82 -2.67
CA ALA A 75 10.00 -1.81 -2.91
C ALA A 75 9.40 -1.92 -4.31
N ALA A 76 10.21 -2.02 -5.34
CA ALA A 76 9.72 -2.05 -6.72
C ALA A 76 8.84 -3.28 -6.97
N SER A 77 9.28 -4.45 -6.53
CA SER A 77 8.50 -5.67 -6.73
C SER A 77 7.22 -5.67 -5.91
N GLU A 78 7.25 -5.08 -4.72
CA GLU A 78 6.05 -5.00 -3.89
C GLU A 78 5.04 -4.01 -4.45
N ILE A 79 5.50 -2.90 -5.01
CA ILE A 79 4.60 -1.96 -5.70
C ILE A 79 3.89 -2.67 -6.84
N ALA A 80 4.64 -3.43 -7.65
CA ALA A 80 4.06 -4.17 -8.76
C ALA A 80 3.05 -5.21 -8.27
N ALA A 81 3.38 -5.92 -7.18
CA ALA A 81 2.50 -6.95 -6.64
C ALA A 81 1.20 -6.36 -6.10
N LEU A 82 1.28 -5.27 -5.35
CA LEU A 82 0.08 -4.62 -4.83
C LEU A 82 -0.77 -4.05 -5.97
N ARG A 83 -0.12 -3.42 -6.95
CA ARG A 83 -0.85 -2.91 -8.11
C ARG A 83 -1.62 -4.02 -8.82
N ALA A 84 -0.98 -5.17 -8.99
CA ALA A 84 -1.63 -6.32 -9.62
C ALA A 84 -2.85 -6.78 -8.81
N GLU A 85 -2.70 -6.83 -7.49
CA GLU A 85 -3.80 -7.24 -6.61
C GLU A 85 -4.97 -6.27 -6.71
N LEU A 86 -4.69 -4.97 -6.70
CA LEU A 86 -5.75 -3.95 -6.77
C LEU A 86 -6.43 -3.90 -8.13
N SER A 87 -5.76 -4.33 -9.17
CA SER A 87 -6.27 -4.30 -10.54
C SER A 87 -6.90 -5.62 -10.97
N ALA A 88 -6.83 -6.64 -10.14
CA ALA A 88 -7.35 -7.97 -10.49
C ALA A 88 -8.87 -7.93 -10.60
N PRO A 89 -9.45 -8.64 -11.58
CA PRO A 89 -10.91 -8.73 -11.67
C PRO A 89 -11.47 -9.46 -10.46
N ARG A 90 -12.68 -9.08 -10.03
CA ARG A 90 -13.33 -9.69 -8.88
C ARG A 90 -14.56 -10.49 -9.27
#